data_3b8dbc3bb1c97d4a5ec4f93bc06671df
#
_entry.id   3b8dbc3bb1c97d4a5ec4f93bc06671df
#
_cell.length_a   1.000
_cell.length_b   1.000
_cell.length_c   1.000
_cell.angle_alpha   90.00
_cell.angle_beta   90.00
_cell.angle_gamma   90.00
#
_symmetry.space_group_name_H-M   'P 1'
#
loop_
_entity.id
_entity.type
_entity.pdbx_description
1 polymer ?
#
loop_
_entity_poly.entity_id
_entity_poly.type
_entity_poly.pdbx_seq_one_letter_code
_entity_poly.pdbx_strand_id
1 'polypeptide(L)' 'MKQKKIRVLMIAPGKEPDIVTLDNNLDALQKAVSIDAPSQGLIEIITLDKKNCILCNEEGKLIGLAPNRRLGHDIIVGVF' A
#
# COMPACT_ATOMS: atom_id res chain seq x y z
N MET A 1 19.76 -6.92 -12.24
CA MET A 1 19.98 -7.06 -10.79
C MET A 1 18.84 -6.39 -10.04
N LYS A 2 18.30 -7.06 -9.03
CA LYS A 2 17.24 -6.46 -8.23
C LYS A 2 17.81 -5.38 -7.32
N GLN A 3 17.10 -4.27 -7.23
CA GLN A 3 17.45 -3.24 -6.27
C GLN A 3 17.13 -3.73 -4.86
N LYS A 4 18.03 -3.46 -3.92
CA LYS A 4 17.81 -3.81 -2.51
C LYS A 4 16.80 -2.89 -1.84
N LYS A 5 16.68 -1.65 -2.31
CA LYS A 5 15.74 -0.66 -1.81
C LYS A 5 15.02 -0.01 -2.98
N ILE A 6 13.78 0.42 -2.72
CA ILE A 6 12.97 1.14 -3.70
C ILE A 6 12.38 2.38 -3.06
N ARG A 7 12.18 3.40 -3.87
CA ARG A 7 11.46 4.61 -3.48
C ARG A 7 10.01 4.46 -3.92
N VAL A 8 9.10 4.71 -3.01
CA VAL A 8 7.66 4.60 -3.26
C VAL A 8 6.94 5.82 -2.73
N LEU A 9 5.77 6.07 -3.25
CA LEU A 9 4.86 7.08 -2.73
C LEU A 9 3.91 6.38 -1.76
N MET A 10 4.01 6.71 -0.49
CA MET A 10 3.16 6.14 0.55
C MET A 10 2.03 7.13 0.87
N ILE A 11 0.80 6.63 0.87
CA ILE A 11 -0.37 7.45 1.13
C ILE A 11 -1.15 6.84 2.30
N ALA A 12 -1.23 7.59 3.40
CA ALA A 12 -1.98 7.19 4.59
C ALA A 12 -3.32 7.92 4.63
N PRO A 13 -4.36 7.33 5.26
CA PRO A 13 -5.65 7.98 5.37
C PRO A 13 -5.56 9.36 6.02
N GLY A 14 -6.16 10.36 5.37
CA GLY A 14 -6.20 11.72 5.89
C GLY A 14 -4.88 12.48 5.85
N LYS A 15 -3.85 11.92 5.22
CA LYS A 15 -2.53 12.55 5.14
C LYS A 15 -2.11 12.76 3.71
N GLU A 16 -1.16 13.68 3.51
CA GLU A 16 -0.59 13.90 2.20
C GLU A 16 0.38 12.77 1.83
N PRO A 17 0.51 12.49 0.51
CA PRO A 17 1.47 11.50 0.05
C PRO A 17 2.90 11.83 0.48
N ASP A 18 3.67 10.82 0.82
CA ASP A 18 5.04 10.95 1.26
C ASP A 18 5.94 10.00 0.48
N ILE A 19 7.14 10.46 0.13
CA ILE A 19 8.12 9.62 -0.56
C ILE A 19 8.95 8.91 0.50
N VAL A 20 8.92 7.58 0.46
CA VAL A 20 9.67 6.77 1.41
C VAL A 20 10.53 5.75 0.68
N THR A 21 11.60 5.32 1.32
CA THR A 21 12.46 4.26 0.82
C THR A 21 12.21 3.01 1.62
N LEU A 22 11.89 1.93 0.93
CA LEU A 22 11.60 0.63 1.55
C LEU A 22 12.58 -0.41 1.03
N ASP A 23 12.80 -1.46 1.82
CA ASP A 23 13.50 -2.64 1.34
C ASP A 23 12.64 -3.29 0.25
N ASN A 24 13.28 -3.71 -0.84
CA ASN A 24 12.60 -4.33 -1.96
C ASN A 24 12.42 -5.83 -1.72
N ASN A 25 11.58 -6.17 -0.76
CA ASN A 25 11.20 -7.55 -0.47
C ASN A 25 9.75 -7.60 0.01
N LEU A 26 9.18 -8.79 -0.06
CA LEU A 26 7.76 -8.98 0.24
C LEU A 26 7.42 -8.61 1.69
N ASP A 27 8.27 -8.97 2.63
CA ASP A 27 8.04 -8.69 4.05
C ASP A 27 7.94 -7.18 4.32
N ALA A 28 8.86 -6.39 3.77
CA ALA A 28 8.86 -4.94 3.95
C ALA A 28 7.61 -4.30 3.32
N LEU A 29 7.20 -4.78 2.14
CA LEU A 29 6.01 -4.27 1.46
C LEU A 29 4.73 -4.63 2.21
N GLN A 30 4.64 -5.84 2.73
CA GLN A 30 3.50 -6.27 3.55
C GLN A 30 3.39 -5.45 4.82
N LYS A 31 4.52 -5.17 5.47
CA LYS A 31 4.56 -4.31 6.67
C LYS A 31 4.10 -2.89 6.36
N ALA A 32 4.52 -2.35 5.22
CA ALA A 32 4.16 -0.99 4.83
C ALA A 32 2.64 -0.81 4.67
N VAL A 33 1.96 -1.77 4.04
CA VAL A 33 0.50 -1.69 3.85
C VAL A 33 -0.28 -2.19 5.08
N SER A 34 0.39 -2.57 6.14
CA SER A 34 -0.22 -3.09 7.36
C SER A 34 0.08 -2.22 8.59
N ILE A 35 0.60 -1.01 8.38
CA ILE A 35 0.96 -0.09 9.47
C ILE A 35 -0.24 0.17 10.39
N ASP A 36 -1.42 0.35 9.82
CA ASP A 36 -2.65 0.62 10.54
C ASP A 36 -3.52 -0.62 10.76
N ALA A 37 -2.97 -1.80 10.53
CA ALA A 37 -3.67 -3.07 10.72
C ALA A 37 -3.22 -3.76 12.01
N PRO A 38 -4.04 -4.64 12.59
CA PRO A 38 -3.67 -5.36 13.81
C PRO A 38 -2.54 -6.37 13.62
N SER A 39 -2.31 -6.82 12.39
CA SER A 39 -1.23 -7.75 12.05
C SER A 39 -0.81 -7.55 10.61
N GLN A 40 0.37 -8.10 10.26
CA GLN A 40 0.87 -8.03 8.90
C GLN A 40 -0.02 -8.85 7.96
N GLY A 41 -0.53 -8.20 6.93
CA GLY A 41 -1.39 -8.83 5.93
C GLY A 41 -0.69 -9.07 4.61
N LEU A 42 -1.44 -9.62 3.67
CA LEU A 42 -0.99 -9.86 2.31
C LEU A 42 -1.22 -8.60 1.46
N ILE A 43 -0.51 -8.54 0.34
CA ILE A 43 -0.60 -7.42 -0.59
C ILE A 43 -1.56 -7.75 -1.72
N GLU A 44 -2.42 -6.79 -2.05
CA GLU A 44 -3.14 -6.76 -3.32
C GLU A 44 -2.45 -5.76 -4.24
N ILE A 45 -2.25 -6.15 -5.50
CA ILE A 45 -1.62 -5.28 -6.50
C ILE A 45 -2.70 -4.81 -7.47
N ILE A 46 -2.84 -3.48 -7.58
CA ILE A 46 -3.77 -2.86 -8.52
C ILE A 46 -2.94 -2.19 -9.60
N THR A 47 -3.03 -2.69 -10.83
CA THR A 47 -2.29 -2.14 -11.96
C THR A 47 -2.98 -0.89 -12.47
N LEU A 48 -2.26 0.24 -12.52
CA LEU A 48 -2.77 1.49 -13.08
C LEU A 48 -2.44 1.61 -14.55
N ASP A 49 -1.20 1.32 -14.91
CA ASP A 49 -0.72 1.33 -16.30
C ASP A 49 0.52 0.44 -16.41
N LYS A 50 1.25 0.53 -17.54
CA LYS A 50 2.42 -0.33 -17.80
C LYS A 50 3.56 -0.11 -16.83
N LYS A 51 3.62 1.06 -16.18
CA LYS A 51 4.76 1.45 -15.32
C LYS A 51 4.39 1.63 -13.87
N ASN A 52 3.09 1.72 -13.56
CA ASN A 52 2.64 2.09 -12.22
C ASN A 52 1.62 1.11 -11.69
N CYS A 53 1.74 0.78 -10.42
CA CYS A 53 0.76 -0.02 -9.71
C CYS A 53 0.62 0.48 -8.27
N ILE A 54 -0.46 0.06 -7.63
CA ILE A 54 -0.72 0.33 -6.23
C ILE A 54 -0.59 -0.98 -5.48
N LEU A 55 0.09 -0.94 -4.34
CA LEU A 55 0.13 -2.04 -3.38
C LEU A 55 -0.72 -1.64 -2.18
N CYS A 56 -1.70 -2.46 -1.83
CA CYS A 56 -2.56 -2.20 -0.68
C CYS A 56 -2.79 -3.50 0.10
N ASN A 57 -3.41 -3.38 1.27
CA ASN A 57 -3.69 -4.55 2.10
C ASN A 57 -4.86 -5.34 1.48
N GLU A 58 -4.63 -6.60 1.17
CA GLU A 58 -5.64 -7.47 0.55
C GLU A 58 -6.91 -7.59 1.38
N GLU A 59 -6.78 -7.56 2.69
CA GLU A 59 -7.89 -7.74 3.63
C GLU A 59 -8.39 -6.43 4.24
N GLY A 60 -7.92 -5.28 3.74
CA GLY A 60 -8.20 -3.98 4.36
C GLY A 60 -9.68 -3.72 4.63
N LYS A 61 -10.56 -4.01 3.67
CA LYS A 61 -11.99 -3.78 3.84
C LYS A 61 -12.60 -4.74 4.87
N LEU A 62 -12.15 -5.99 4.89
CA LEU A 62 -12.63 -6.99 5.85
C LEU A 62 -12.28 -6.65 7.29
N ILE A 63 -11.09 -6.11 7.52
CA ILE A 63 -10.63 -5.76 8.86
C ILE A 63 -10.96 -4.33 9.25
N GLY A 64 -11.66 -3.59 8.37
CA GLY A 64 -12.18 -2.28 8.70
C GLY A 64 -11.15 -1.15 8.73
N LEU A 65 -10.13 -1.21 7.89
CA LEU A 65 -9.16 -0.12 7.80
C LEU A 65 -9.84 1.15 7.31
N ALA A 66 -9.32 2.31 7.76
CA ALA A 66 -9.91 3.61 7.44
C ALA A 66 -9.89 3.88 5.93
N PRO A 67 -10.97 4.46 5.36
CA PRO A 67 -10.97 4.87 3.96
C PRO A 67 -9.84 5.87 3.70
N ASN A 68 -9.18 5.70 2.55
CA ASN A 68 -8.05 6.55 2.20
C ASN A 68 -8.35 7.40 0.97
N ARG A 69 -8.31 6.80 -0.22
CA ARG A 69 -8.53 7.52 -1.48
C ARG A 69 -9.50 6.78 -2.37
N ARG A 70 -10.23 7.55 -3.15
CA ARG A 70 -11.09 6.99 -4.18
C ARG A 70 -10.29 6.68 -5.43
N LEU A 71 -10.52 5.49 -6.00
CA LEU A 71 -9.91 5.07 -7.25
C LEU A 71 -11.02 4.54 -8.16
N GLY A 72 -11.44 5.35 -9.14
CA GLY A 72 -12.56 4.99 -9.99
C GLY A 72 -13.83 4.79 -9.19
N HIS A 73 -14.39 3.60 -9.22
CA HIS A 73 -15.61 3.24 -8.51
C HIS A 73 -15.34 2.64 -7.13
N ASP A 74 -14.09 2.48 -6.77
CA ASP A 74 -13.72 1.83 -5.52
C ASP A 74 -12.97 2.79 -4.61
N ILE A 75 -12.92 2.44 -3.32
CA ILE A 75 -12.18 3.20 -2.32
C ILE A 75 -11.07 2.29 -1.80
N ILE A 76 -9.84 2.79 -1.83
CA ILE A 76 -8.70 2.11 -1.22
C ILE A 76 -8.71 2.46 0.26
N VAL A 77 -8.65 1.43 1.11
CA VAL A 77 -8.64 1.60 2.56
C VAL A 77 -7.25 1.29 3.11
N GLY A 78 -6.90 1.93 4.24
CA GLY A 78 -5.61 1.75 4.87
C GLY A 78 -4.49 2.48 4.13
N VAL A 79 -3.25 2.22 4.54
CA VAL A 79 -2.05 2.76 3.88
C VAL A 79 -1.80 2.03 2.57
N PHE A 80 -1.45 2.79 1.54
CA PHE A 80 -1.07 2.19 0.25
C PHE A 80 0.08 2.94 -0.40
#